data_e14952e05b2294751906257b971f4c9c
#
_entry.id   e14952e05b2294751906257b971f4c9c
#
_cell.length_a   1.000
_cell.length_b   1.000
_cell.length_c   1.000
_cell.angle_alpha   90.00
_cell.angle_beta   90.00
_cell.angle_gamma   90.00
#
_symmetry.space_group_name_H-M   'P 1'
#
loop_
_entity.id
_entity.type
_entity.pdbx_description
1 polymer ?
#
loop_
_entity_poly.entity_id
_entity_poly.type
_entity_poly.pdbx_seq_one_letter_code
_entity_poly.pdbx_strand_id
1 'polypeptide(L)'
;MCLLGCTALFLSGCSTGFLGLAPLGDRKEYVRARNLYNEQQYQQAANELTQYIYKAGNVKRREARAYRLLGMSYEQLGQLDKALEVYLEALEFHPKNVPLLVAAAELYQKAGLVDRSQELFDRAQEEDPHNAEALTGQAENYRSFGFYSKARTYYDQFFELNPQADPVYRARYASTFLNQRNYEQAFIHITMALAQDNSVPDYWLISSKAAFGLGNYKQALADLDTALHLAPERADLHLYKIMGLYQRGLYTQSLQETRQFLTSRPKDPLALLFAALNEWELGQKKTARFHLKQAAEINPDSFVGQVATKLAQEWK
;
A
#
# COMPACT_ATOMS: atom_id res chain seq x y z
N MET A 1 55.03 -1.96 -53.91
CA MET A 1 55.86 -0.74 -54.03
C MET A 1 55.17 0.38 -53.32
N CYS A 2 55.91 0.96 -52.40
CA CYS A 2 55.83 2.31 -51.77
C CYS A 2 54.60 2.59 -50.88
N LEU A 3 54.74 2.65 -49.64
CA LEU A 3 55.48 3.53 -48.69
C LEU A 3 54.62 4.71 -48.21
N LEU A 4 54.27 4.62 -46.90
CA LEU A 4 54.54 5.62 -45.85
C LEU A 4 53.87 7.01 -45.96
N GLY A 5 53.22 7.37 -44.89
CA GLY A 5 52.89 8.73 -44.50
C GLY A 5 52.18 8.84 -43.18
N CYS A 6 52.94 8.70 -42.09
CA CYS A 6 52.51 9.20 -40.76
C CYS A 6 52.40 10.71 -40.78
N THR A 7 51.30 11.30 -40.41
CA THR A 7 51.27 12.65 -39.87
C THR A 7 50.37 12.66 -38.62
N ALA A 8 51.02 12.82 -37.50
CA ALA A 8 50.39 13.15 -36.23
C ALA A 8 49.87 14.58 -36.30
N LEU A 9 48.56 14.76 -36.12
CA LEU A 9 47.96 16.07 -35.84
C LEU A 9 47.60 16.16 -34.38
N PHE A 10 48.42 16.90 -33.65
CA PHE A 10 48.07 17.47 -32.36
C PHE A 10 46.89 18.42 -32.57
N LEU A 11 45.73 18.06 -32.00
CA LEU A 11 44.67 19.02 -31.75
C LEU A 11 44.65 19.33 -30.26
N SER A 12 45.14 20.51 -29.99
CA SER A 12 45.04 21.24 -28.73
C SER A 12 43.59 21.51 -28.34
N GLY A 13 43.28 21.27 -27.10
CA GLY A 13 42.40 22.12 -26.30
C GLY A 13 40.91 22.06 -26.60
N CYS A 14 40.22 21.14 -25.90
CA CYS A 14 38.90 21.43 -25.38
C CYS A 14 38.95 21.18 -23.85
N SER A 15 39.04 22.27 -23.12
CA SER A 15 38.80 22.31 -21.69
C SER A 15 37.30 22.07 -21.48
N THR A 16 36.90 20.79 -21.46
CA THR A 16 35.62 20.41 -20.88
C THR A 16 35.73 20.61 -19.38
N GLY A 17 34.92 21.54 -18.88
CA GLY A 17 34.85 21.88 -17.47
C GLY A 17 34.79 20.64 -16.63
N PHE A 18 35.74 20.49 -15.77
CA PHE A 18 35.83 19.49 -14.74
C PHE A 18 34.73 19.82 -13.72
N LEU A 19 33.51 19.31 -13.95
CA LEU A 19 32.45 19.28 -12.95
C LEU A 19 33.05 18.59 -11.72
N GLY A 20 33.23 19.34 -10.65
CA GLY A 20 33.96 18.98 -9.45
C GLY A 20 33.55 17.62 -8.90
N LEU A 21 34.32 16.60 -9.26
CA LEU A 21 34.26 15.30 -8.64
C LEU A 21 34.75 15.46 -7.21
N ALA A 22 33.93 15.09 -6.25
CA ALA A 22 34.32 14.99 -4.84
C ALA A 22 35.65 14.21 -4.69
N PRO A 23 36.50 14.55 -3.71
CA PRO A 23 37.77 13.85 -3.49
C PRO A 23 37.55 12.33 -3.42
N LEU A 24 38.51 11.57 -3.99
CA LEU A 24 38.43 10.10 -4.05
C LEU A 24 38.23 9.42 -2.69
N GLY A 25 38.61 10.09 -1.58
CA GLY A 25 38.37 9.62 -0.21
C GLY A 25 36.89 9.57 0.16
N ASP A 26 36.15 10.61 -0.19
CA ASP A 26 34.71 10.73 0.14
C ASP A 26 33.86 9.67 -0.59
N ARG A 27 34.29 9.24 -1.77
CA ARG A 27 33.64 8.17 -2.53
C ARG A 27 33.79 6.79 -1.88
N LYS A 28 34.93 6.51 -1.25
CA LYS A 28 35.18 5.20 -0.61
C LYS A 28 34.26 4.97 0.59
N GLU A 29 34.09 5.98 1.44
CA GLU A 29 33.19 5.91 2.61
C GLU A 29 31.73 5.67 2.18
N TYR A 30 31.24 6.42 1.19
CA TYR A 30 29.90 6.21 0.64
C TYR A 30 29.73 4.82 0.02
N VAL A 31 30.71 4.35 -0.77
CA VAL A 31 30.65 3.02 -1.39
C VAL A 31 30.62 1.92 -0.32
N ARG A 32 31.42 2.06 0.74
CA ARG A 32 31.40 1.13 1.86
C ARG A 32 30.05 1.09 2.55
N ALA A 33 29.48 2.25 2.85
CA ALA A 33 28.16 2.35 3.46
C ALA A 33 27.07 1.72 2.58
N ARG A 34 27.12 1.94 1.25
CA ARG A 34 26.20 1.31 0.31
C ARG A 34 26.33 -0.21 0.29
N ASN A 35 27.55 -0.73 0.36
CA ASN A 35 27.77 -2.18 0.43
C ASN A 35 27.19 -2.75 1.75
N LEU A 36 27.43 -2.09 2.88
CA LEU A 36 26.83 -2.47 4.17
C LEU A 36 25.30 -2.48 4.11
N TYR A 37 24.70 -1.48 3.45
CA TYR A 37 23.26 -1.45 3.24
C TYR A 37 22.76 -2.65 2.41
N ASN A 38 23.44 -2.97 1.31
CA ASN A 38 23.12 -4.13 0.46
C ASN A 38 23.29 -5.47 1.19
N GLU A 39 24.23 -5.53 2.14
CA GLU A 39 24.45 -6.68 3.04
C GLU A 39 23.45 -6.71 4.22
N GLN A 40 22.45 -5.83 4.22
CA GLN A 40 21.45 -5.66 5.29
C GLN A 40 22.02 -5.26 6.65
N GLN A 41 23.25 -4.74 6.67
CA GLN A 41 23.92 -4.23 7.87
C GLN A 41 23.52 -2.75 8.10
N TYR A 42 22.24 -2.49 8.23
CA TYR A 42 21.67 -1.14 8.21
C TYR A 42 22.19 -0.21 9.28
N GLN A 43 22.44 -0.74 10.50
CA GLN A 43 23.00 0.08 11.57
C GLN A 43 24.44 0.53 11.27
N GLN A 44 25.26 -0.34 10.68
CA GLN A 44 26.63 0.01 10.30
C GLN A 44 26.61 0.97 9.11
N ALA A 45 25.75 0.75 8.13
CA ALA A 45 25.54 1.67 7.01
C ALA A 45 25.15 3.07 7.51
N ALA A 46 24.18 3.17 8.43
CA ALA A 46 23.77 4.43 9.03
C ALA A 46 24.91 5.15 9.77
N ASN A 47 25.73 4.42 10.55
CA ASN A 47 26.86 4.98 11.26
C ASN A 47 27.91 5.55 10.27
N GLU A 48 28.29 4.80 9.24
CA GLU A 48 29.23 5.25 8.21
C GLU A 48 28.70 6.47 7.44
N LEU A 49 27.41 6.49 7.10
CA LEU A 49 26.78 7.61 6.41
C LEU A 49 26.68 8.86 7.30
N THR A 50 26.38 8.68 8.59
CA THR A 50 26.37 9.78 9.55
C THR A 50 27.76 10.41 9.65
N GLN A 51 28.81 9.60 9.77
CA GLN A 51 30.18 10.12 9.76
C GLN A 51 30.52 10.81 8.42
N TYR A 52 30.13 10.22 7.30
CA TYR A 52 30.37 10.79 5.97
C TYR A 52 29.68 12.15 5.79
N ILE A 53 28.41 12.26 6.20
CA ILE A 53 27.62 13.49 6.04
C ILE A 53 28.06 14.58 7.00
N TYR A 54 28.27 14.26 8.28
CA TYR A 54 28.52 15.24 9.36
C TYR A 54 30.00 15.41 9.71
N LYS A 55 30.91 14.77 8.99
CA LYS A 55 32.36 14.98 9.18
C LYS A 55 32.72 16.43 8.96
N ALA A 56 33.46 17.01 9.92
CA ALA A 56 33.70 18.42 10.10
C ALA A 56 33.85 19.27 8.83
N GLY A 57 32.98 20.28 8.70
CA GLY A 57 33.23 21.49 7.92
C GLY A 57 32.49 21.62 6.58
N ASN A 58 31.75 20.63 6.04
CA ASN A 58 31.19 20.75 4.71
C ASN A 58 29.82 20.06 4.48
N VAL A 59 28.87 20.26 5.38
CA VAL A 59 27.49 19.74 5.26
C VAL A 59 26.82 20.15 3.94
N LYS A 60 27.06 21.38 3.50
CA LYS A 60 26.45 21.95 2.26
C LYS A 60 26.85 21.27 0.94
N ARG A 61 27.88 20.45 0.93
CA ARG A 61 28.41 19.80 -0.28
C ARG A 61 28.09 18.31 -0.36
N ARG A 62 27.37 17.77 0.60
CA ARG A 62 27.07 16.34 0.61
C ARG A 62 25.99 16.01 -0.41
N GLU A 63 26.21 14.92 -1.09
CA GLU A 63 25.33 14.49 -2.17
C GLU A 63 23.99 14.02 -1.62
N ALA A 64 22.90 14.45 -2.21
CA ALA A 64 21.53 14.02 -1.86
C ALA A 64 21.38 12.51 -1.72
N ARG A 65 22.12 11.73 -2.53
CA ARG A 65 22.12 10.27 -2.47
C ARG A 65 22.64 9.70 -1.14
N ALA A 66 23.55 10.40 -0.44
CA ALA A 66 24.05 9.94 0.87
C ALA A 66 22.99 10.12 1.95
N TYR A 67 22.31 11.26 1.96
CA TYR A 67 21.16 11.49 2.84
C TYR A 67 20.05 10.48 2.57
N ARG A 68 19.71 10.25 1.29
CA ARG A 68 18.70 9.26 0.93
C ARG A 68 19.04 7.87 1.45
N LEU A 69 20.29 7.42 1.28
CA LEU A 69 20.73 6.11 1.76
C LEU A 69 20.73 6.03 3.31
N LEU A 70 21.06 7.15 3.99
CA LEU A 70 20.98 7.23 5.45
C LEU A 70 19.53 7.12 5.93
N GLY A 71 18.62 7.88 5.32
CA GLY A 71 17.19 7.80 5.62
C GLY A 71 16.63 6.40 5.37
N MET A 72 16.94 5.80 4.21
CA MET A 72 16.57 4.42 3.91
C MET A 72 17.14 3.41 4.94
N SER A 73 18.35 3.63 5.44
CA SER A 73 18.93 2.79 6.49
C SER A 73 18.12 2.88 7.79
N TYR A 74 17.68 4.09 8.16
CA TYR A 74 16.82 4.29 9.33
C TYR A 74 15.42 3.70 9.12
N GLU A 75 14.85 3.76 7.90
CA GLU A 75 13.59 3.09 7.60
C GLU A 75 13.68 1.57 7.82
N GLN A 76 14.76 0.94 7.33
CA GLN A 76 14.97 -0.50 7.53
C GLN A 76 15.16 -0.88 9.01
N LEU A 77 15.63 0.05 9.84
CA LEU A 77 15.73 -0.10 11.30
C LEU A 77 14.43 0.22 12.04
N GLY A 78 13.35 0.61 11.32
CA GLY A 78 12.10 1.04 11.92
C GLY A 78 12.15 2.41 12.61
N GLN A 79 13.24 3.18 12.43
CA GLN A 79 13.47 4.50 13.03
C GLN A 79 12.93 5.60 12.11
N LEU A 80 11.61 5.59 11.89
CA LEU A 80 10.97 6.43 10.87
C LEU A 80 11.12 7.94 11.14
N ASP A 81 11.11 8.35 12.42
CA ASP A 81 11.31 9.76 12.79
C ASP A 81 12.71 10.26 12.36
N LYS A 82 13.76 9.46 12.60
CA LYS A 82 15.11 9.81 12.15
C LYS A 82 15.27 9.82 10.65
N ALA A 83 14.60 8.89 9.95
CA ALA A 83 14.59 8.87 8.50
C ALA A 83 13.99 10.18 7.96
N LEU A 84 12.83 10.59 8.52
CA LEU A 84 12.16 11.82 8.14
C LEU A 84 13.01 13.06 8.41
N GLU A 85 13.63 13.16 9.60
CA GLU A 85 14.56 14.26 9.93
C GLU A 85 15.68 14.38 8.90
N VAL A 86 16.32 13.25 8.54
CA VAL A 86 17.39 13.21 7.54
C VAL A 86 16.92 13.65 6.16
N TYR A 87 15.74 13.23 5.74
CA TYR A 87 15.19 13.64 4.45
C TYR A 87 14.84 15.12 4.42
N LEU A 88 14.25 15.66 5.50
CA LEU A 88 13.90 17.07 5.60
C LEU A 88 15.16 17.95 5.65
N GLU A 89 16.18 17.57 6.44
CA GLU A 89 17.47 18.24 6.43
C GLU A 89 18.10 18.27 5.04
N ALA A 90 18.07 17.12 4.35
CA ALA A 90 18.59 17.05 2.99
C ALA A 90 17.85 17.97 2.01
N LEU A 91 16.54 18.15 2.17
CA LEU A 91 15.71 19.03 1.34
C LEU A 91 16.00 20.51 1.58
N GLU A 92 16.60 20.92 2.72
CA GLU A 92 17.11 22.29 2.90
C GLU A 92 18.24 22.61 1.92
N PHE A 93 19.07 21.62 1.59
CA PHE A 93 20.20 21.77 0.67
C PHE A 93 19.87 21.37 -0.76
N HIS A 94 18.90 20.51 -0.94
CA HIS A 94 18.48 19.92 -2.22
C HIS A 94 16.96 20.01 -2.41
N PRO A 95 16.38 21.23 -2.43
CA PRO A 95 14.91 21.42 -2.36
C PRO A 95 14.11 20.85 -3.53
N LYS A 96 14.81 20.57 -4.65
CA LYS A 96 14.24 20.05 -5.90
C LYS A 96 14.59 18.57 -6.16
N ASN A 97 15.13 17.89 -5.15
CA ASN A 97 15.53 16.49 -5.32
C ASN A 97 14.31 15.58 -5.21
N VAL A 98 13.78 15.14 -6.34
CA VAL A 98 12.57 14.31 -6.42
C VAL A 98 12.65 13.04 -5.54
N PRO A 99 13.74 12.24 -5.55
CA PRO A 99 13.85 11.09 -4.68
C PRO A 99 13.77 11.39 -3.16
N LEU A 100 14.21 12.57 -2.72
CA LEU A 100 14.08 12.99 -1.31
C LEU A 100 12.68 13.49 -1.00
N LEU A 101 12.07 14.25 -1.92
CA LEU A 101 10.69 14.71 -1.79
C LEU A 101 9.73 13.53 -1.66
N VAL A 102 9.88 12.54 -2.54
CA VAL A 102 9.05 11.30 -2.51
C VAL A 102 9.27 10.54 -1.22
N ALA A 103 10.52 10.30 -0.81
CA ALA A 103 10.80 9.54 0.42
C ALA A 103 10.21 10.22 1.68
N ALA A 104 10.36 11.53 1.80
CA ALA A 104 9.74 12.27 2.91
C ALA A 104 8.20 12.27 2.84
N ALA A 105 7.63 12.37 1.64
CA ALA A 105 6.18 12.31 1.43
C ALA A 105 5.60 10.96 1.84
N GLU A 106 6.26 9.86 1.49
CA GLU A 106 5.85 8.50 1.87
C GLU A 106 5.88 8.29 3.40
N LEU A 107 6.88 8.86 4.09
CA LEU A 107 6.93 8.79 5.55
C LEU A 107 5.81 9.59 6.20
N TYR A 108 5.50 10.78 5.70
CA TYR A 108 4.33 11.54 6.15
C TYR A 108 3.02 10.79 5.88
N GLN A 109 2.89 10.12 4.74
CA GLN A 109 1.73 9.29 4.41
C GLN A 109 1.57 8.12 5.39
N LYS A 110 2.67 7.40 5.70
CA LYS A 110 2.70 6.32 6.70
C LYS A 110 2.33 6.82 8.10
N ALA A 111 2.71 8.05 8.44
CA ALA A 111 2.34 8.71 9.71
C ALA A 111 0.91 9.26 9.73
N GLY A 112 0.14 9.15 8.63
CA GLY A 112 -1.21 9.70 8.51
C GLY A 112 -1.26 11.23 8.34
N LEU A 113 -0.11 11.88 8.13
CA LEU A 113 0.01 13.32 7.90
C LEU A 113 -0.16 13.65 6.41
N VAL A 114 -1.35 13.35 5.90
CA VAL A 114 -1.63 13.31 4.46
C VAL A 114 -1.47 14.67 3.79
N ASP A 115 -1.79 15.78 4.48
CA ASP A 115 -1.62 17.14 3.94
C ASP A 115 -0.13 17.46 3.67
N ARG A 116 0.75 17.07 4.61
CA ARG A 116 2.20 17.22 4.46
C ARG A 116 2.76 16.33 3.36
N SER A 117 2.26 15.10 3.29
CA SER A 117 2.59 14.18 2.21
C SER A 117 2.21 14.74 0.85
N GLN A 118 0.99 15.31 0.74
CA GLN A 118 0.50 15.89 -0.52
C GLN A 118 1.38 17.05 -0.99
N GLU A 119 1.75 17.98 -0.09
CA GLU A 119 2.63 19.10 -0.42
C GLU A 119 3.97 18.65 -1.04
N LEU A 120 4.57 17.60 -0.47
CA LEU A 120 5.84 17.09 -0.99
C LEU A 120 5.69 16.31 -2.30
N PHE A 121 4.61 15.56 -2.49
CA PHE A 121 4.33 14.92 -3.78
C PHE A 121 4.02 15.96 -4.87
N ASP A 122 3.30 17.04 -4.55
CA ASP A 122 3.04 18.13 -5.50
C ASP A 122 4.37 18.76 -5.97
N ARG A 123 5.28 19.05 -5.03
CA ARG A 123 6.62 19.55 -5.36
C ARG A 123 7.43 18.54 -6.18
N ALA A 124 7.34 17.26 -5.86
CA ALA A 124 8.01 16.20 -6.62
C ALA A 124 7.50 16.16 -8.08
N GLN A 125 6.19 16.30 -8.27
CA GLN A 125 5.56 16.31 -9.59
C GLN A 125 5.84 17.60 -10.37
N GLU A 126 6.00 18.76 -9.72
CA GLU A 126 6.45 20.00 -10.37
C GLU A 126 7.84 19.84 -10.99
N GLU A 127 8.75 19.12 -10.33
CA GLU A 127 10.11 18.88 -10.83
C GLU A 127 10.18 17.71 -11.83
N ASP A 128 9.38 16.66 -11.63
CA ASP A 128 9.26 15.49 -12.52
C ASP A 128 7.79 15.06 -12.65
N PRO A 129 7.05 15.59 -13.64
CA PRO A 129 5.64 15.27 -13.85
C PRO A 129 5.34 13.79 -14.13
N HIS A 130 6.35 13.02 -14.51
CA HIS A 130 6.22 11.61 -14.86
C HIS A 130 6.77 10.67 -13.79
N ASN A 131 7.09 11.19 -12.61
CA ASN A 131 7.59 10.37 -11.52
C ASN A 131 6.53 9.38 -11.03
N ALA A 132 6.83 8.10 -11.16
CA ALA A 132 5.88 7.01 -10.88
C ALA A 132 5.47 6.97 -9.40
N GLU A 133 6.42 7.16 -8.49
CA GLU A 133 6.18 7.14 -7.06
C GLU A 133 5.35 8.35 -6.61
N ALA A 134 5.62 9.53 -7.17
CA ALA A 134 4.83 10.73 -6.88
C ALA A 134 3.38 10.58 -7.38
N LEU A 135 3.18 10.08 -8.61
CA LEU A 135 1.85 9.82 -9.16
C LEU A 135 1.05 8.83 -8.30
N THR A 136 1.67 7.71 -7.91
CA THR A 136 0.99 6.71 -7.08
C THR A 136 0.77 7.20 -5.65
N GLY A 137 1.71 7.95 -5.08
CA GLY A 137 1.57 8.56 -3.75
C GLY A 137 0.42 9.57 -3.69
N GLN A 138 0.29 10.44 -4.69
CA GLN A 138 -0.85 11.35 -4.82
C GLN A 138 -2.17 10.61 -4.99
N ALA A 139 -2.20 9.56 -5.82
CA ALA A 139 -3.39 8.74 -5.98
C ALA A 139 -3.86 8.15 -4.64
N GLU A 140 -2.93 7.62 -3.84
CA GLU A 140 -3.24 7.08 -2.51
C GLU A 140 -3.71 8.16 -1.52
N ASN A 141 -3.09 9.35 -1.54
CA ASN A 141 -3.52 10.47 -0.71
C ASN A 141 -4.96 10.88 -1.04
N TYR A 142 -5.27 11.11 -2.33
CA TYR A 142 -6.63 11.45 -2.75
C TYR A 142 -7.63 10.34 -2.44
N ARG A 143 -7.23 9.07 -2.56
CA ARG A 143 -8.06 7.92 -2.20
C ARG A 143 -8.37 7.89 -0.71
N SER A 144 -7.42 8.20 0.16
CA SER A 144 -7.61 8.24 1.61
C SER A 144 -8.56 9.36 2.06
N PHE A 145 -8.56 10.47 1.35
CA PHE A 145 -9.52 11.56 1.54
C PHE A 145 -10.91 11.31 0.91
N GLY A 146 -11.10 10.20 0.20
CA GLY A 146 -12.34 9.90 -0.51
C GLY A 146 -12.50 10.64 -1.84
N PHE A 147 -11.48 11.34 -2.32
CA PHE A 147 -11.49 12.02 -3.62
C PHE A 147 -11.15 11.04 -4.76
N TYR A 148 -11.97 10.00 -4.90
CA TYR A 148 -11.72 8.87 -5.80
C TYR A 148 -11.54 9.27 -7.28
N SER A 149 -12.25 10.31 -7.74
CA SER A 149 -12.09 10.80 -9.13
C SER A 149 -10.70 11.37 -9.38
N LYS A 150 -10.14 12.12 -8.41
CA LYS A 150 -8.77 12.62 -8.50
C LYS A 150 -7.75 11.48 -8.41
N ALA A 151 -7.95 10.56 -7.47
CA ALA A 151 -7.11 9.38 -7.35
C ALA A 151 -7.02 8.60 -8.68
N ARG A 152 -8.15 8.46 -9.38
CA ARG A 152 -8.18 7.82 -10.71
C ARG A 152 -7.33 8.56 -11.73
N THR A 153 -7.43 9.88 -11.82
CA THR A 153 -6.64 10.67 -12.76
C THR A 153 -5.14 10.40 -12.61
N TYR A 154 -4.65 10.31 -11.37
CA TYR A 154 -3.24 10.01 -11.12
C TYR A 154 -2.87 8.56 -11.46
N TYR A 155 -3.76 7.60 -11.16
CA TYR A 155 -3.55 6.21 -11.59
C TYR A 155 -3.59 6.06 -13.10
N ASP A 156 -4.47 6.79 -13.81
CA ASP A 156 -4.52 6.78 -15.28
C ASP A 156 -3.18 7.23 -15.86
N GLN A 157 -2.65 8.37 -15.40
CA GLN A 157 -1.33 8.88 -15.79
C GLN A 157 -0.21 7.87 -15.48
N PHE A 158 -0.24 7.28 -14.28
CA PHE A 158 0.74 6.27 -13.90
C PHE A 158 0.73 5.06 -14.84
N PHE A 159 -0.44 4.54 -15.20
CA PHE A 159 -0.56 3.36 -16.06
C PHE A 159 -0.32 3.65 -17.55
N GLU A 160 -0.50 4.88 -18.00
CA GLU A 160 -0.06 5.32 -19.34
C GLU A 160 1.46 5.20 -19.46
N LEU A 161 2.20 5.57 -18.43
CA LEU A 161 3.66 5.50 -18.39
C LEU A 161 4.19 4.11 -18.03
N ASN A 162 3.46 3.36 -17.22
CA ASN A 162 3.89 2.10 -16.63
C ASN A 162 2.84 0.99 -16.85
N PRO A 163 2.57 0.55 -18.10
CA PRO A 163 1.50 -0.42 -18.39
C PRO A 163 1.74 -1.80 -17.76
N GLN A 164 3.01 -2.14 -17.49
CA GLN A 164 3.45 -3.40 -16.87
C GLN A 164 3.86 -3.24 -15.40
N ALA A 165 3.34 -2.20 -14.73
CA ALA A 165 3.64 -1.97 -13.32
C ALA A 165 3.24 -3.16 -12.43
N ASP A 166 3.86 -3.22 -11.25
CA ASP A 166 3.56 -4.20 -10.21
C ASP A 166 2.05 -4.33 -9.98
N PRO A 167 1.49 -5.56 -9.91
CA PRO A 167 0.06 -5.82 -9.76
C PRO A 167 -0.57 -5.15 -8.52
N VAL A 168 0.23 -4.81 -7.50
CA VAL A 168 -0.26 -4.08 -6.33
C VAL A 168 -0.92 -2.74 -6.69
N TYR A 169 -0.36 -2.03 -7.66
CA TYR A 169 -0.95 -0.76 -8.12
C TYR A 169 -2.27 -0.97 -8.86
N ARG A 170 -2.39 -2.06 -9.65
CA ARG A 170 -3.66 -2.45 -10.28
C ARG A 170 -4.73 -2.79 -9.26
N ALA A 171 -4.37 -3.50 -8.19
CA ALA A 171 -5.27 -3.85 -7.11
C ALA A 171 -5.75 -2.60 -6.33
N ARG A 172 -4.85 -1.65 -6.05
CA ARG A 172 -5.19 -0.36 -5.42
C ARG A 172 -6.12 0.47 -6.32
N TYR A 173 -5.84 0.50 -7.61
CA TYR A 173 -6.69 1.17 -8.57
C TYR A 173 -8.07 0.52 -8.65
N ALA A 174 -8.17 -0.82 -8.68
CA ALA A 174 -9.42 -1.55 -8.60
C ALA A 174 -10.23 -1.19 -7.33
N SER A 175 -9.54 -1.08 -6.18
CA SER A 175 -10.17 -0.66 -4.92
C SER A 175 -10.74 0.77 -4.99
N THR A 176 -10.12 1.66 -5.77
CA THR A 176 -10.62 3.02 -5.99
C THR A 176 -11.97 3.00 -6.74
N PHE A 177 -12.11 2.10 -7.72
CA PHE A 177 -13.39 1.89 -8.42
C PHE A 177 -14.44 1.24 -7.53
N LEU A 178 -14.07 0.28 -6.66
CA LEU A 178 -15.00 -0.31 -5.68
C LEU A 178 -15.64 0.75 -4.79
N ASN A 179 -14.84 1.71 -4.30
CA ASN A 179 -15.32 2.80 -3.45
C ASN A 179 -16.30 3.73 -4.19
N GLN A 180 -16.22 3.81 -5.51
CA GLN A 180 -17.18 4.52 -6.37
C GLN A 180 -18.35 3.65 -6.83
N ARG A 181 -18.43 2.40 -6.38
CA ARG A 181 -19.40 1.39 -6.84
C ARG A 181 -19.33 1.11 -8.34
N ASN A 182 -18.20 1.41 -8.98
CA ASN A 182 -17.94 1.04 -10.36
C ASN A 182 -17.35 -0.37 -10.42
N TYR A 183 -18.21 -1.35 -10.22
CA TYR A 183 -17.82 -2.74 -10.06
C TYR A 183 -17.24 -3.36 -11.33
N GLU A 184 -17.66 -2.89 -12.50
CA GLU A 184 -17.15 -3.35 -13.80
C GLU A 184 -15.66 -3.01 -13.95
N GLN A 185 -15.31 -1.73 -13.75
CA GLN A 185 -13.91 -1.30 -13.84
C GLN A 185 -13.07 -1.92 -12.73
N ALA A 186 -13.59 -2.03 -11.51
CA ALA A 186 -12.93 -2.72 -10.43
C ALA A 186 -12.57 -4.17 -10.81
N PHE A 187 -13.54 -4.90 -11.41
CA PHE A 187 -13.34 -6.28 -11.84
C PHE A 187 -12.31 -6.41 -12.96
N ILE A 188 -12.34 -5.52 -13.94
CA ILE A 188 -11.35 -5.49 -15.03
C ILE A 188 -9.93 -5.31 -14.46
N HIS A 189 -9.71 -4.30 -13.62
CA HIS A 189 -8.38 -4.01 -13.11
C HIS A 189 -7.86 -5.08 -12.14
N ILE A 190 -8.73 -5.64 -11.29
CA ILE A 190 -8.29 -6.71 -10.40
C ILE A 190 -8.00 -8.01 -11.14
N THR A 191 -8.72 -8.32 -12.21
CA THR A 191 -8.43 -9.48 -13.06
C THR A 191 -7.06 -9.34 -13.72
N MET A 192 -6.67 -8.12 -14.12
CA MET A 192 -5.32 -7.85 -14.63
C MET A 192 -4.25 -8.06 -13.55
N ALA A 193 -4.50 -7.68 -12.30
CA ALA A 193 -3.58 -7.93 -11.19
C ALA A 193 -3.45 -9.43 -10.91
N LEU A 194 -4.57 -10.15 -10.83
CA LEU A 194 -4.62 -11.60 -10.61
C LEU A 194 -3.94 -12.41 -11.72
N ALA A 195 -3.93 -11.91 -12.96
CA ALA A 195 -3.23 -12.53 -14.07
C ALA A 195 -1.71 -12.46 -13.94
N GLN A 196 -1.18 -11.46 -13.21
CA GLN A 196 0.26 -11.31 -12.93
C GLN A 196 0.66 -12.03 -11.64
N ASP A 197 -0.16 -11.91 -10.59
CA ASP A 197 0.06 -12.56 -9.30
C ASP A 197 -1.28 -12.96 -8.68
N ASN A 198 -1.49 -14.26 -8.53
CA ASN A 198 -2.70 -14.84 -7.94
C ASN A 198 -2.46 -15.40 -6.53
N SER A 199 -1.29 -15.16 -5.95
CA SER A 199 -0.92 -15.66 -4.62
C SER A 199 -1.35 -14.72 -3.48
N VAL A 200 -1.85 -13.52 -3.79
CA VAL A 200 -2.21 -12.49 -2.82
C VAL A 200 -3.69 -12.57 -2.44
N PRO A 201 -4.04 -12.93 -1.18
CA PRO A 201 -5.44 -13.07 -0.75
C PRO A 201 -6.29 -11.81 -0.94
N ASP A 202 -5.69 -10.62 -0.78
CA ASP A 202 -6.39 -9.35 -0.94
C ASP A 202 -6.88 -9.11 -2.37
N TYR A 203 -6.17 -9.62 -3.37
CA TYR A 203 -6.64 -9.47 -4.76
C TYR A 203 -7.91 -10.28 -5.00
N TRP A 204 -7.98 -11.48 -4.45
CA TRP A 204 -9.19 -12.31 -4.49
C TRP A 204 -10.34 -11.68 -3.71
N LEU A 205 -10.06 -11.04 -2.56
CA LEU A 205 -11.07 -10.29 -1.82
C LEU A 205 -11.62 -9.10 -2.62
N ILE A 206 -10.76 -8.35 -3.31
CA ILE A 206 -11.17 -7.23 -4.18
C ILE A 206 -12.02 -7.76 -5.33
N SER A 207 -11.60 -8.87 -5.98
CA SER A 207 -12.35 -9.54 -7.04
C SER A 207 -13.73 -9.98 -6.57
N SER A 208 -13.80 -10.62 -5.42
CA SER A 208 -15.05 -11.03 -4.80
C SER A 208 -15.99 -9.85 -4.56
N LYS A 209 -15.49 -8.75 -4.00
CA LYS A 209 -16.31 -7.53 -3.78
C LYS A 209 -16.85 -6.96 -5.07
N ALA A 210 -16.04 -6.93 -6.13
CA ALA A 210 -16.47 -6.47 -7.45
C ALA A 210 -17.54 -7.42 -8.03
N ALA A 211 -17.32 -8.73 -7.96
CA ALA A 211 -18.26 -9.74 -8.42
C ALA A 211 -19.60 -9.69 -7.67
N PHE A 212 -19.59 -9.45 -6.34
CA PHE A 212 -20.82 -9.22 -5.57
C PHE A 212 -21.57 -7.98 -6.06
N GLY A 213 -20.86 -6.89 -6.31
CA GLY A 213 -21.46 -5.66 -6.85
C GLY A 213 -22.10 -5.84 -8.22
N LEU A 214 -21.55 -6.74 -9.05
CA LEU A 214 -22.10 -7.14 -10.37
C LEU A 214 -23.23 -8.19 -10.29
N GLY A 215 -23.56 -8.68 -9.07
CA GLY A 215 -24.54 -9.76 -8.91
C GLY A 215 -24.00 -11.14 -9.28
N ASN A 216 -22.72 -11.27 -9.58
CA ASN A 216 -22.08 -12.55 -9.91
C ASN A 216 -21.68 -13.29 -8.63
N TYR A 217 -22.66 -13.70 -7.86
CA TYR A 217 -22.47 -14.33 -6.54
C TYR A 217 -21.64 -15.62 -6.58
N LYS A 218 -21.79 -16.41 -7.66
CA LYS A 218 -21.05 -17.67 -7.81
C LYS A 218 -19.54 -17.39 -7.88
N GLN A 219 -19.15 -16.44 -8.71
CA GLN A 219 -17.74 -16.02 -8.82
C GLN A 219 -17.24 -15.42 -7.51
N ALA A 220 -18.03 -14.53 -6.90
CA ALA A 220 -17.66 -13.88 -5.65
C ALA A 220 -17.35 -14.87 -4.51
N LEU A 221 -18.18 -15.91 -4.37
CA LEU A 221 -17.95 -16.97 -3.36
C LEU A 221 -16.73 -17.83 -3.71
N ALA A 222 -16.52 -18.16 -4.98
CA ALA A 222 -15.33 -18.91 -5.42
C ALA A 222 -14.03 -18.12 -5.18
N ASP A 223 -14.05 -16.81 -5.40
CA ASP A 223 -12.92 -15.92 -5.11
C ASP A 223 -12.61 -15.90 -3.60
N LEU A 224 -13.64 -15.85 -2.74
CA LEU A 224 -13.45 -15.93 -1.28
C LEU A 224 -12.93 -17.30 -0.84
N ASP A 225 -13.38 -18.38 -1.45
CA ASP A 225 -12.84 -19.72 -1.17
C ASP A 225 -11.35 -19.79 -1.52
N THR A 226 -10.95 -19.18 -2.65
CA THR A 226 -9.54 -19.08 -3.04
C THR A 226 -8.74 -18.22 -2.05
N ALA A 227 -9.28 -17.06 -1.66
CA ALA A 227 -8.65 -16.19 -0.67
C ALA A 227 -8.45 -16.89 0.69
N LEU A 228 -9.44 -17.67 1.14
CA LEU A 228 -9.39 -18.46 2.37
C LEU A 228 -8.43 -19.65 2.26
N HIS A 229 -8.27 -20.23 1.08
CA HIS A 229 -7.25 -21.26 0.86
C HIS A 229 -5.83 -20.68 1.04
N LEU A 230 -5.60 -19.45 0.58
CA LEU A 230 -4.32 -18.75 0.73
C LEU A 230 -4.08 -18.22 2.15
N ALA A 231 -5.13 -17.83 2.87
CA ALA A 231 -5.06 -17.24 4.21
C ALA A 231 -6.22 -17.71 5.09
N PRO A 232 -6.20 -18.97 5.57
CA PRO A 232 -7.33 -19.60 6.26
C PRO A 232 -7.65 -19.00 7.62
N GLU A 233 -6.71 -18.30 8.27
CA GLU A 233 -6.90 -17.66 9.58
C GLU A 233 -7.49 -16.24 9.50
N ARG A 234 -7.61 -15.66 8.31
CA ARG A 234 -8.11 -14.29 8.11
C ARG A 234 -9.60 -14.17 8.40
N ALA A 235 -9.90 -13.56 9.53
CA ALA A 235 -11.26 -13.39 10.04
C ALA A 235 -12.18 -12.60 9.08
N ASP A 236 -11.66 -11.58 8.45
CA ASP A 236 -12.42 -10.75 7.51
C ASP A 236 -12.92 -11.54 6.30
N LEU A 237 -12.11 -12.47 5.76
CA LEU A 237 -12.50 -13.31 4.63
C LEU A 237 -13.67 -14.25 5.00
N HIS A 238 -13.62 -14.87 6.19
CA HIS A 238 -14.73 -15.68 6.69
C HIS A 238 -16.00 -14.84 6.83
N LEU A 239 -15.91 -13.65 7.40
CA LEU A 239 -17.05 -12.76 7.56
C LEU A 239 -17.63 -12.33 6.19
N TYR A 240 -16.81 -12.01 5.21
CA TYR A 240 -17.29 -11.73 3.85
C TYR A 240 -17.98 -12.93 3.22
N LYS A 241 -17.46 -14.14 3.43
CA LYS A 241 -18.10 -15.36 2.94
C LYS A 241 -19.46 -15.61 3.61
N ILE A 242 -19.54 -15.47 4.92
CA ILE A 242 -20.79 -15.58 5.70
C ILE A 242 -21.82 -14.58 5.15
N MET A 243 -21.43 -13.32 4.99
CA MET A 243 -22.29 -12.26 4.45
C MET A 243 -22.78 -12.57 3.03
N GLY A 244 -21.87 -13.02 2.17
CA GLY A 244 -22.19 -13.35 0.78
C GLY A 244 -23.14 -14.54 0.66
N LEU A 245 -22.95 -15.58 1.46
CA LEU A 245 -23.87 -16.72 1.54
C LEU A 245 -25.26 -16.30 2.05
N TYR A 246 -25.30 -15.45 3.09
CA TYR A 246 -26.56 -14.90 3.60
C TYR A 246 -27.30 -14.08 2.54
N GLN A 247 -26.63 -13.16 1.88
CA GLN A 247 -27.23 -12.33 0.81
C GLN A 247 -27.79 -13.17 -0.34
N ARG A 248 -27.20 -14.33 -0.58
CA ARG A 248 -27.65 -15.28 -1.60
C ARG A 248 -28.85 -16.12 -1.14
N GLY A 249 -29.29 -16.01 0.09
CA GLY A 249 -30.33 -16.86 0.68
C GLY A 249 -29.85 -18.29 1.03
N LEU A 250 -28.53 -18.53 1.01
CA LEU A 250 -27.93 -19.82 1.34
C LEU A 250 -27.73 -19.94 2.85
N TYR A 251 -28.84 -19.76 3.60
CA TYR A 251 -28.82 -19.62 5.06
C TYR A 251 -28.22 -20.82 5.79
N THR A 252 -28.45 -22.02 5.31
CA THR A 252 -27.86 -23.24 5.91
C THR A 252 -26.35 -23.24 5.78
N GLN A 253 -25.81 -22.89 4.60
CA GLN A 253 -24.37 -22.84 4.38
C GLN A 253 -23.75 -21.67 5.14
N SER A 254 -24.38 -20.50 5.14
CA SER A 254 -23.96 -19.34 5.91
C SER A 254 -23.89 -19.67 7.41
N LEU A 255 -24.90 -20.37 7.96
CA LEU A 255 -24.93 -20.78 9.37
C LEU A 255 -23.81 -21.80 9.69
N GLN A 256 -23.55 -22.72 8.78
CA GLN A 256 -22.45 -23.69 8.94
C GLN A 256 -21.09 -22.98 9.01
N GLU A 257 -20.81 -22.09 8.07
CA GLU A 257 -19.59 -21.27 8.05
C GLU A 257 -19.48 -20.41 9.32
N THR A 258 -20.60 -19.78 9.73
CA THR A 258 -20.67 -18.97 10.94
C THR A 258 -20.35 -19.78 12.20
N ARG A 259 -20.91 -20.97 12.33
CA ARG A 259 -20.63 -21.85 13.48
C ARG A 259 -19.18 -22.29 13.52
N GLN A 260 -18.60 -22.63 12.38
CA GLN A 260 -17.19 -22.96 12.28
C GLN A 260 -16.32 -21.77 12.71
N PHE A 261 -16.60 -20.57 12.23
CA PHE A 261 -15.89 -19.36 12.62
C PHE A 261 -16.00 -19.06 14.12
N LEU A 262 -17.19 -19.25 14.71
CA LEU A 262 -17.42 -19.05 16.14
C LEU A 262 -16.71 -20.09 17.03
N THR A 263 -16.23 -21.22 16.51
CA THR A 263 -15.41 -22.15 17.30
C THR A 263 -14.07 -21.54 17.71
N SER A 264 -13.47 -20.74 16.85
CA SER A 264 -12.21 -20.03 17.12
C SER A 264 -12.43 -18.62 17.71
N ARG A 265 -13.60 -18.01 17.46
CA ARG A 265 -13.95 -16.64 17.85
C ARG A 265 -15.35 -16.55 18.45
N PRO A 266 -15.58 -17.18 19.61
CA PRO A 266 -16.94 -17.38 20.17
C PRO A 266 -17.65 -16.09 20.58
N LYS A 267 -16.94 -14.98 20.67
CA LYS A 267 -17.46 -13.66 21.03
C LYS A 267 -17.36 -12.65 19.89
N ASP A 268 -17.26 -13.09 18.62
CA ASP A 268 -17.32 -12.15 17.51
C ASP A 268 -18.75 -11.63 17.32
N PRO A 269 -19.00 -10.31 17.54
CA PRO A 269 -20.36 -9.79 17.54
C PRO A 269 -21.03 -9.84 16.17
N LEU A 270 -20.26 -9.71 15.08
CA LEU A 270 -20.80 -9.74 13.72
C LEU A 270 -21.16 -11.18 13.33
N ALA A 271 -20.33 -12.15 13.69
CA ALA A 271 -20.62 -13.56 13.46
C ALA A 271 -21.85 -14.03 14.27
N LEU A 272 -21.99 -13.60 15.54
CA LEU A 272 -23.18 -13.87 16.35
C LEU A 272 -24.44 -13.24 15.74
N LEU A 273 -24.34 -12.02 15.21
CA LEU A 273 -25.44 -11.39 14.48
C LEU A 273 -25.84 -12.23 13.26
N PHE A 274 -24.87 -12.68 12.45
CA PHE A 274 -25.16 -13.52 11.29
C PHE A 274 -25.67 -14.92 11.68
N ALA A 275 -25.21 -15.49 12.80
CA ALA A 275 -25.82 -16.72 13.35
C ALA A 275 -27.30 -16.49 13.62
N ALA A 276 -27.64 -15.41 14.31
CA ALA A 276 -29.02 -15.06 14.62
C ALA A 276 -29.86 -14.82 13.35
N LEU A 277 -29.34 -14.06 12.39
CA LEU A 277 -30.03 -13.80 11.13
C LEU A 277 -30.33 -15.09 10.34
N ASN A 278 -29.31 -15.94 10.18
CA ASN A 278 -29.47 -17.23 9.49
C ASN A 278 -30.47 -18.16 10.22
N GLU A 279 -30.39 -18.26 11.54
CA GLU A 279 -31.28 -19.09 12.35
C GLU A 279 -32.73 -18.58 12.27
N TRP A 280 -32.92 -17.26 12.20
CA TRP A 280 -34.25 -16.67 12.03
C TRP A 280 -34.87 -17.05 10.70
N GLU A 281 -34.15 -16.94 9.60
CA GLU A 281 -34.58 -17.32 8.25
C GLU A 281 -34.86 -18.83 8.15
N LEU A 282 -34.16 -19.65 8.92
CA LEU A 282 -34.36 -21.09 9.02
C LEU A 282 -35.46 -21.49 10.00
N GLY A 283 -36.21 -20.55 10.61
CA GLY A 283 -37.27 -20.78 11.55
C GLY A 283 -36.81 -21.17 12.97
N GLN A 284 -35.50 -21.14 13.24
CA GLN A 284 -34.92 -21.49 14.54
C GLN A 284 -34.99 -20.28 15.50
N LYS A 285 -36.18 -19.77 15.74
CA LYS A 285 -36.42 -18.50 16.42
C LYS A 285 -35.84 -18.40 17.83
N LYS A 286 -35.81 -19.50 18.59
CA LYS A 286 -35.31 -19.52 19.95
C LYS A 286 -33.78 -19.30 20.01
N THR A 287 -33.02 -19.99 19.16
CA THR A 287 -31.58 -19.87 19.07
C THR A 287 -31.17 -18.54 18.46
N ALA A 288 -31.93 -18.07 17.46
CA ALA A 288 -31.74 -16.74 16.85
C ALA A 288 -31.79 -15.62 17.91
N ARG A 289 -32.81 -15.60 18.76
CA ARG A 289 -32.92 -14.63 19.87
C ARG A 289 -31.75 -14.71 20.85
N PHE A 290 -31.29 -15.93 21.16
CA PHE A 290 -30.17 -16.14 22.05
C PHE A 290 -28.87 -15.52 21.48
N HIS A 291 -28.50 -15.82 20.23
CA HIS A 291 -27.32 -15.26 19.59
C HIS A 291 -27.44 -13.75 19.39
N LEU A 292 -28.64 -13.26 19.09
CA LEU A 292 -28.90 -11.84 18.95
C LEU A 292 -28.65 -11.07 20.26
N LYS A 293 -29.10 -11.64 21.38
CA LYS A 293 -28.85 -11.10 22.73
C LYS A 293 -27.35 -11.06 23.02
N GLN A 294 -26.63 -12.15 22.73
CA GLN A 294 -25.17 -12.20 22.92
C GLN A 294 -24.46 -11.11 22.08
N ALA A 295 -24.85 -10.96 20.80
CA ALA A 295 -24.26 -9.92 19.93
C ALA A 295 -24.47 -8.51 20.48
N ALA A 296 -25.68 -8.23 21.03
CA ALA A 296 -26.00 -6.95 21.63
C ALA A 296 -25.23 -6.64 22.92
N GLU A 297 -24.94 -7.66 23.74
CA GLU A 297 -24.28 -7.51 25.03
C GLU A 297 -22.76 -7.30 24.93
N ILE A 298 -22.10 -7.75 23.86
CA ILE A 298 -20.63 -7.66 23.74
C ILE A 298 -20.16 -6.20 23.61
N ASN A 299 -20.82 -5.42 22.78
CA ASN A 299 -20.54 -3.97 22.62
C ASN A 299 -21.83 -3.26 22.22
N PRO A 300 -22.68 -2.87 23.19
CA PRO A 300 -24.00 -2.28 22.94
C PRO A 300 -23.96 -1.00 22.13
N ASP A 301 -22.89 -0.20 22.27
CA ASP A 301 -22.73 1.09 21.60
C ASP A 301 -22.20 0.96 20.17
N SER A 302 -21.67 -0.19 19.79
CA SER A 302 -21.24 -0.44 18.42
C SER A 302 -22.43 -0.52 17.46
N PHE A 303 -22.16 -0.29 16.17
CA PHE A 303 -23.17 -0.47 15.13
C PHE A 303 -23.83 -1.85 15.19
N VAL A 304 -23.05 -2.93 15.35
CA VAL A 304 -23.56 -4.29 15.46
C VAL A 304 -24.43 -4.48 16.70
N GLY A 305 -24.00 -3.95 17.85
CA GLY A 305 -24.77 -4.00 19.09
C GLY A 305 -26.11 -3.27 19.00
N GLN A 306 -26.12 -2.08 18.39
CA GLN A 306 -27.35 -1.31 18.16
C GLN A 306 -28.31 -2.04 17.21
N VAL A 307 -27.80 -2.61 16.10
CA VAL A 307 -28.62 -3.43 15.17
C VAL A 307 -29.19 -4.65 15.89
N ALA A 308 -28.36 -5.36 16.65
CA ALA A 308 -28.78 -6.55 17.38
C ALA A 308 -29.86 -6.20 18.43
N THR A 309 -29.69 -5.11 19.15
CA THR A 309 -30.68 -4.61 20.13
C THR A 309 -32.01 -4.28 19.46
N LYS A 310 -31.98 -3.58 18.33
CA LYS A 310 -33.18 -3.24 17.56
C LYS A 310 -33.93 -4.49 17.10
N LEU A 311 -33.21 -5.43 16.47
CA LEU A 311 -33.82 -6.68 16.01
C LEU A 311 -34.36 -7.51 17.19
N ALA A 312 -33.71 -7.51 18.35
CA ALA A 312 -34.22 -8.22 19.54
C ALA A 312 -35.56 -7.65 20.05
N GLN A 313 -35.82 -6.36 19.84
CA GLN A 313 -37.11 -5.74 20.13
C GLN A 313 -38.19 -6.11 19.12
N GLU A 314 -37.82 -6.23 17.84
CA GLU A 314 -38.74 -6.56 16.74
C GLU A 314 -39.13 -8.06 16.73
N TRP A 315 -38.22 -8.93 17.13
CA TRP A 315 -38.40 -10.41 17.09
C TRP A 315 -39.02 -10.99 18.34
N LYS A 316 -39.90 -10.25 19.00
CA LYS A 316 -40.59 -10.70 20.25
C LYS A 316 -41.53 -11.88 20.03
#